data_dd308f229bb0fc3540d6063c17b0853f
#
_entry.id   dd308f229bb0fc3540d6063c17b0853f
#
_cell.length_a   1.000
_cell.length_b   1.000
_cell.length_c   1.000
_cell.angle_alpha   90.00
_cell.angle_beta   90.00
_cell.angle_gamma   90.00
#
_symmetry.space_group_name_H-M   'P 1'
#
loop_
_entity.id
_entity.type
_entity.pdbx_description
1 polymer ?
#
loop_
_entity_poly.entity_id
_entity_poly.type
_entity_poly.pdbx_seq_one_letter_code
_entity_poly.pdbx_strand_id
1 'polypeptide(L)'
;FNSPNFVMLMVSETMKVGLVTTHLPLSKVAEHITKEVILSKLRIISQSLQQDFAITRPRIAVFGLNPHAGDNGLLGKEEAEIIQPAIIQAKKEGIIALGPYPADGFFGSENYRKFDAILAMYHDQGLIPFKLASFERGVNYTAGLPFVRTSPAHGTAYELAGEDKASPDSFRQALYLALDIHKNRKIYEEISKNPLKKFDINSNQEDESVDIEAEDDNNY
;
A
#
# COMPACT_ATOMS: atom_id res chain seq x y z
N PHE A 1 -12.34 4.10 19.30
CA PHE A 1 -11.01 3.52 19.16
C PHE A 1 -10.01 4.65 18.92
N ASN A 2 -9.02 4.83 19.81
CA ASN A 2 -8.01 5.89 19.72
C ASN A 2 -6.94 5.58 18.63
N SER A 3 -7.35 5.48 17.37
CA SER A 3 -6.45 5.25 16.23
C SER A 3 -6.67 6.38 15.21
N PRO A 4 -5.93 7.50 15.35
CA PRO A 4 -6.09 8.65 14.46
C PRO A 4 -5.58 8.40 13.04
N ASN A 5 -4.71 7.41 12.85
CA ASN A 5 -4.04 7.13 11.60
C ASN A 5 -4.50 5.78 11.01
N PHE A 6 -5.29 5.83 9.97
CA PHE A 6 -5.73 4.66 9.21
C PHE A 6 -5.83 4.99 7.72
N VAL A 7 -5.90 3.93 6.90
CA VAL A 7 -6.15 4.03 5.45
C VAL A 7 -7.34 3.16 5.10
N MET A 8 -8.30 3.73 4.38
CA MET A 8 -9.30 2.93 3.68
C MET A 8 -8.62 2.28 2.47
N LEU A 9 -8.51 0.96 2.51
CA LEU A 9 -7.90 0.15 1.46
C LEU A 9 -8.98 -0.73 0.83
N MET A 10 -9.28 -0.46 -0.43
CA MET A 10 -10.14 -1.32 -1.22
C MET A 10 -9.32 -2.48 -1.75
N VAL A 11 -9.76 -3.70 -1.47
CA VAL A 11 -9.00 -4.94 -1.73
C VAL A 11 -9.79 -5.86 -2.64
N SER A 12 -9.15 -6.35 -3.67
CA SER A 12 -9.62 -7.44 -4.52
C SER A 12 -8.46 -8.37 -4.88
N GLU A 13 -8.74 -9.45 -5.59
CA GLU A 13 -7.71 -10.34 -6.13
C GLU A 13 -6.76 -9.62 -7.10
N THR A 14 -7.28 -8.64 -7.85
CA THR A 14 -6.54 -7.96 -8.92
C THR A 14 -5.78 -6.73 -8.45
N MET A 15 -6.27 -6.00 -7.46
CA MET A 15 -5.64 -4.76 -6.99
C MET A 15 -6.03 -4.40 -5.56
N LYS A 16 -5.18 -3.58 -4.94
CA LYS A 16 -5.44 -2.92 -3.66
C LYS A 16 -5.28 -1.42 -3.86
N VAL A 17 -6.30 -0.64 -3.50
CA VAL A 17 -6.34 0.80 -3.72
C VAL A 17 -6.56 1.52 -2.40
N GLY A 18 -5.56 2.27 -1.96
CA GLY A 18 -5.64 3.19 -0.83
C GLY A 18 -5.92 4.61 -1.28
N LEU A 19 -6.51 5.40 -0.39
CA LEU A 19 -6.88 6.79 -0.67
C LEU A 19 -6.16 7.74 0.30
N VAL A 20 -5.64 8.84 -0.24
CA VAL A 20 -5.09 9.93 0.57
C VAL A 20 -6.25 10.68 1.22
N THR A 21 -7.24 11.09 0.42
CA THR A 21 -8.49 11.72 0.89
C THR A 21 -9.69 10.83 0.58
N THR A 22 -10.66 10.76 1.50
CA THR A 22 -11.84 9.89 1.37
C THR A 22 -13.13 10.67 1.21
N HIS A 23 -13.72 11.15 2.29
CA HIS A 23 -15.04 11.77 2.33
C HIS A 23 -14.94 13.30 2.37
N LEU A 24 -14.32 13.88 1.35
CA LEU A 24 -14.18 15.32 1.18
C LEU A 24 -14.87 15.77 -0.12
N PRO A 25 -15.48 16.96 -0.15
CA PRO A 25 -15.88 17.58 -1.42
C PRO A 25 -14.65 17.72 -2.33
N LEU A 26 -14.83 17.50 -3.64
CA LEU A 26 -13.73 17.56 -4.59
C LEU A 26 -12.99 18.91 -4.56
N SER A 27 -13.72 20.02 -4.33
CA SER A 27 -13.14 21.36 -4.17
C SER A 27 -12.18 21.51 -2.99
N LYS A 28 -12.19 20.57 -2.03
CA LYS A 28 -11.33 20.58 -0.84
C LYS A 28 -10.17 19.60 -0.92
N VAL A 29 -10.11 18.78 -1.95
CA VAL A 29 -9.10 17.71 -2.06
C VAL A 29 -7.69 18.30 -2.10
N ALA A 30 -7.42 19.27 -2.98
CA ALA A 30 -6.09 19.84 -3.14
C ALA A 30 -5.52 20.42 -1.82
N GLU A 31 -6.36 21.10 -1.04
CA GLU A 31 -5.97 21.70 0.26
C GLU A 31 -5.53 20.63 1.29
N HIS A 32 -6.01 19.38 1.15
CA HIS A 32 -5.71 18.28 2.08
C HIS A 32 -4.57 17.38 1.59
N ILE A 33 -4.08 17.59 0.38
CA ILE A 33 -2.93 16.86 -0.13
C ILE A 33 -1.67 17.54 0.36
N THR A 34 -1.03 16.95 1.38
CA THR A 34 0.26 17.40 1.92
C THR A 34 1.28 16.26 1.91
N LYS A 35 2.56 16.61 1.94
CA LYS A 35 3.65 15.64 2.02
C LYS A 35 3.49 14.70 3.21
N GLU A 36 3.14 15.24 4.37
CA GLU A 36 2.97 14.51 5.63
C GLU A 36 1.82 13.52 5.56
N VAL A 37 0.68 13.93 4.98
CA VAL A 37 -0.49 13.05 4.81
C VAL A 37 -0.16 11.91 3.86
N ILE A 38 0.43 12.19 2.68
CA ILE A 38 0.84 11.16 1.72
C ILE A 38 1.82 10.17 2.38
N LEU A 39 2.84 10.69 3.05
CA LEU A 39 3.86 9.86 3.69
C LEU A 39 3.27 8.98 4.80
N SER A 40 2.37 9.54 5.61
CA SER A 40 1.62 8.77 6.63
C SER A 40 0.83 7.62 6.00
N LYS A 41 0.11 7.87 4.88
CA LYS A 41 -0.63 6.82 4.17
C LYS A 41 0.29 5.75 3.58
N LEU A 42 1.43 6.15 2.99
CA LEU A 42 2.43 5.21 2.45
C LEU A 42 3.01 4.29 3.52
N ARG A 43 3.32 4.82 4.72
CA ARG A 43 3.80 4.01 5.85
C ARG A 43 2.78 2.96 6.26
N ILE A 44 1.51 3.36 6.43
CA ILE A 44 0.44 2.45 6.82
C ILE A 44 0.20 1.38 5.76
N ILE A 45 0.15 1.76 4.47
CA ILE A 45 -0.04 0.80 3.38
C ILE A 45 1.13 -0.18 3.32
N SER A 46 2.38 0.31 3.37
CA SER A 46 3.57 -0.54 3.33
C SER A 46 3.60 -1.54 4.47
N GLN A 47 3.32 -1.10 5.70
CA GLN A 47 3.24 -1.97 6.87
C GLN A 47 2.12 -2.99 6.73
N SER A 48 0.93 -2.57 6.29
CA SER A 48 -0.21 -3.46 6.10
C SER A 48 0.07 -4.51 5.02
N LEU A 49 0.69 -4.13 3.90
CA LEU A 49 1.07 -5.08 2.85
C LEU A 49 2.03 -6.16 3.38
N GLN A 50 2.93 -5.81 4.28
CA GLN A 50 3.85 -6.77 4.90
C GLN A 50 3.16 -7.66 5.93
N GLN A 51 2.46 -7.08 6.89
CA GLN A 51 1.91 -7.84 8.02
C GLN A 51 0.56 -8.48 7.73
N ASP A 52 -0.30 -7.83 6.94
CA ASP A 52 -1.68 -8.28 6.71
C ASP A 52 -1.80 -9.13 5.44
N PHE A 53 -0.95 -8.85 4.43
CA PHE A 53 -0.95 -9.53 3.13
C PHE A 53 0.30 -10.37 2.86
N ALA A 54 1.23 -10.47 3.82
CA ALA A 54 2.47 -11.26 3.75
C ALA A 54 3.36 -10.93 2.53
N ILE A 55 3.37 -9.67 2.08
CA ILE A 55 4.19 -9.21 0.96
C ILE A 55 5.49 -8.61 1.48
N THR A 56 6.61 -9.30 1.36
CA THR A 56 7.90 -8.93 1.98
C THR A 56 8.46 -7.60 1.50
N ARG A 57 8.35 -7.29 0.19
CA ARG A 57 8.88 -6.07 -0.45
C ARG A 57 7.82 -5.39 -1.31
N PRO A 58 6.79 -4.79 -0.69
CA PRO A 58 5.66 -4.26 -1.41
C PRO A 58 6.04 -3.05 -2.28
N ARG A 59 5.52 -3.02 -3.51
CA ARG A 59 5.65 -1.91 -4.45
C ARG A 59 4.33 -1.15 -4.50
N ILE A 60 4.38 0.15 -4.21
CA ILE A 60 3.21 1.02 -4.15
C ILE A 60 3.28 2.03 -5.29
N ALA A 61 2.28 2.04 -6.19
CA ALA A 61 2.12 3.09 -7.17
C ALA A 61 1.45 4.31 -6.52
N VAL A 62 1.99 5.48 -6.74
CA VAL A 62 1.41 6.76 -6.26
C VAL A 62 0.91 7.54 -7.45
N PHE A 63 -0.34 7.98 -7.42
CA PHE A 63 -0.90 8.79 -8.49
C PHE A 63 -0.56 10.27 -8.33
N GLY A 64 -0.56 11.00 -9.44
CA GLY A 64 -0.65 12.45 -9.44
C GLY A 64 -2.05 12.91 -9.02
N LEU A 65 -2.18 14.16 -8.62
CA LEU A 65 -3.47 14.80 -8.35
C LEU A 65 -4.10 15.29 -9.68
N ASN A 66 -3.26 15.88 -10.52
CA ASN A 66 -3.68 16.58 -11.74
C ASN A 66 -3.62 15.66 -12.98
N PRO A 67 -4.34 16.01 -14.05
CA PRO A 67 -4.21 15.32 -15.34
C PRO A 67 -2.75 15.27 -15.79
N HIS A 68 -2.37 14.17 -16.44
CA HIS A 68 -1.01 13.92 -16.93
C HIS A 68 0.09 14.08 -15.86
N ALA A 69 -0.28 13.84 -14.56
CA ALA A 69 0.59 14.05 -13.42
C ALA A 69 1.22 15.47 -13.42
N GLY A 70 0.40 16.49 -13.72
CA GLY A 70 0.78 17.90 -13.69
C GLY A 70 1.50 18.43 -14.93
N ASP A 71 1.85 17.57 -15.91
CA ASP A 71 2.54 17.94 -17.16
C ASP A 71 3.68 18.94 -16.94
N ASN A 72 4.67 18.56 -16.14
CA ASN A 72 5.81 19.41 -15.76
C ASN A 72 5.44 20.76 -15.14
N GLY A 73 4.30 20.84 -14.45
CA GLY A 73 3.81 22.02 -13.77
C GLY A 73 2.87 22.90 -14.60
N LEU A 74 2.54 22.49 -15.83
CA LEU A 74 1.58 23.21 -16.69
C LEU A 74 0.14 23.09 -16.15
N LEU A 75 -0.21 21.91 -15.63
CA LEU A 75 -1.57 21.60 -15.15
C LEU A 75 -1.69 21.57 -13.61
N GLY A 76 -0.65 22.01 -12.90
CA GLY A 76 -0.59 22.04 -11.46
C GLY A 76 0.84 21.75 -10.97
N LYS A 77 1.13 22.13 -9.73
CA LYS A 77 2.47 21.99 -9.14
C LYS A 77 2.52 20.96 -8.00
N GLU A 78 1.39 20.43 -7.61
CA GLU A 78 1.24 19.51 -6.48
C GLU A 78 2.12 18.27 -6.63
N GLU A 79 2.31 17.80 -7.87
CA GLU A 79 3.20 16.68 -8.16
C GLU A 79 4.64 16.98 -7.82
N ALA A 80 5.16 18.13 -8.28
CA ALA A 80 6.54 18.53 -8.06
C ALA A 80 6.80 19.01 -6.63
N GLU A 81 5.88 19.78 -6.05
CA GLU A 81 6.06 20.45 -4.77
C GLU A 81 5.66 19.59 -3.56
N ILE A 82 4.75 18.62 -3.73
CA ILE A 82 4.15 17.83 -2.64
C ILE A 82 4.36 16.34 -2.84
N ILE A 83 3.87 15.76 -3.97
CA ILE A 83 3.79 14.31 -4.14
C ILE A 83 5.18 13.70 -4.33
N GLN A 84 5.98 14.26 -5.24
CA GLN A 84 7.35 13.79 -5.48
C GLN A 84 8.24 13.86 -4.23
N PRO A 85 8.25 14.95 -3.44
CA PRO A 85 8.95 15.01 -2.16
C PRO A 85 8.49 13.96 -1.15
N ALA A 86 7.19 13.60 -1.12
CA ALA A 86 6.68 12.53 -0.27
C ALA A 86 7.21 11.15 -0.71
N ILE A 87 7.22 10.86 -2.03
CA ILE A 87 7.77 9.64 -2.59
C ILE A 87 9.28 9.51 -2.29
N ILE A 88 10.04 10.59 -2.47
CA ILE A 88 11.47 10.62 -2.15
C ILE A 88 11.72 10.33 -0.67
N GLN A 89 10.91 10.92 0.21
CA GLN A 89 11.03 10.67 1.65
C GLN A 89 10.66 9.22 2.00
N ALA A 90 9.60 8.67 1.43
CA ALA A 90 9.21 7.27 1.59
C ALA A 90 10.35 6.31 1.18
N LYS A 91 11.02 6.60 0.06
CA LYS A 91 12.18 5.82 -0.40
C LYS A 91 13.34 5.85 0.61
N LYS A 92 13.63 7.00 1.24
CA LYS A 92 14.64 7.11 2.31
C LYS A 92 14.28 6.26 3.54
N GLU A 93 13.00 6.02 3.78
CA GLU A 93 12.47 5.17 4.85
C GLU A 93 12.39 3.67 4.44
N GLY A 94 12.88 3.31 3.24
CA GLY A 94 12.86 1.93 2.73
C GLY A 94 11.53 1.49 2.13
N ILE A 95 10.58 2.41 1.91
CA ILE A 95 9.30 2.13 1.27
C ILE A 95 9.45 2.25 -0.25
N ILE A 96 9.07 1.20 -0.98
CA ILE A 96 9.12 1.20 -2.45
C ILE A 96 7.85 1.88 -2.98
N ALA A 97 7.86 3.20 -3.02
CA ALA A 97 6.82 4.02 -3.63
C ALA A 97 7.33 4.58 -4.95
N LEU A 98 6.55 4.47 -6.01
CA LEU A 98 6.90 4.87 -7.38
C LEU A 98 5.79 5.75 -7.97
N GLY A 99 6.18 6.77 -8.73
CA GLY A 99 5.29 7.74 -9.34
C GLY A 99 5.89 9.17 -9.28
N PRO A 100 5.07 10.24 -9.37
CA PRO A 100 3.62 10.19 -9.57
C PRO A 100 3.22 9.71 -10.97
N TYR A 101 2.20 8.86 -11.06
CA TYR A 101 1.68 8.36 -12.32
C TYR A 101 0.39 9.09 -12.73
N PRO A 102 0.13 9.34 -14.01
CA PRO A 102 -1.19 9.74 -14.50
C PRO A 102 -2.15 8.54 -14.39
N ALA A 103 -3.28 8.73 -13.70
CA ALA A 103 -4.18 7.64 -13.35
C ALA A 103 -4.82 6.97 -14.57
N ASP A 104 -5.22 7.75 -15.57
CA ASP A 104 -5.83 7.27 -16.81
C ASP A 104 -4.92 6.33 -17.59
N GLY A 105 -3.71 6.77 -17.89
CA GLY A 105 -2.71 5.97 -18.60
C GLY A 105 -2.25 4.76 -17.79
N PHE A 106 -2.20 4.87 -16.47
CA PHE A 106 -1.80 3.78 -15.58
C PHE A 106 -2.80 2.62 -15.60
N PHE A 107 -4.10 2.92 -15.53
CA PHE A 107 -5.13 1.90 -15.63
C PHE A 107 -5.31 1.41 -17.07
N GLY A 108 -5.28 2.30 -18.07
CA GLY A 108 -5.42 1.94 -19.48
C GLY A 108 -4.33 1.00 -20.00
N SER A 109 -3.12 1.07 -19.43
CA SER A 109 -1.99 0.18 -19.77
C SER A 109 -1.88 -1.05 -18.87
N GLU A 110 -2.86 -1.32 -18.00
CA GLU A 110 -2.84 -2.39 -17.00
C GLU A 110 -1.61 -2.39 -16.07
N ASN A 111 -0.95 -1.26 -15.90
CA ASN A 111 0.24 -1.16 -15.05
C ASN A 111 -0.03 -1.50 -13.58
N TYR A 112 -1.29 -1.47 -13.13
CA TYR A 112 -1.67 -1.89 -11.79
C TYR A 112 -1.26 -3.32 -11.46
N ARG A 113 -1.12 -4.20 -12.46
CA ARG A 113 -0.67 -5.60 -12.28
C ARG A 113 0.78 -5.72 -11.82
N LYS A 114 1.58 -4.66 -11.98
CA LYS A 114 3.00 -4.61 -11.59
C LYS A 114 3.22 -4.13 -10.16
N PHE A 115 2.15 -3.75 -9.47
CA PHE A 115 2.20 -3.16 -8.13
C PHE A 115 1.34 -3.94 -7.15
N ASP A 116 1.73 -3.90 -5.88
CA ASP A 116 1.02 -4.58 -4.80
C ASP A 116 -0.10 -3.72 -4.22
N ALA A 117 0.04 -2.39 -4.35
CA ALA A 117 -1.02 -1.43 -4.04
C ALA A 117 -0.87 -0.14 -4.85
N ILE A 118 -1.95 0.62 -4.89
CA ILE A 118 -2.06 1.94 -5.49
C ILE A 118 -2.46 2.93 -4.39
N LEU A 119 -1.83 4.10 -4.35
CA LEU A 119 -2.27 5.23 -3.54
C LEU A 119 -2.83 6.30 -4.46
N ALA A 120 -4.14 6.45 -4.46
CA ALA A 120 -4.86 7.49 -5.19
C ALA A 120 -5.06 8.73 -4.31
N MET A 121 -5.08 9.92 -4.92
CA MET A 121 -5.18 11.18 -4.20
C MET A 121 -6.60 11.44 -3.67
N TYR A 122 -7.62 11.00 -4.40
CA TYR A 122 -9.02 11.19 -4.01
C TYR A 122 -9.88 9.98 -4.40
N HIS A 123 -11.09 9.97 -3.87
CA HIS A 123 -12.01 8.86 -3.89
C HIS A 123 -12.26 8.30 -5.30
N ASP A 124 -12.77 9.10 -6.23
CA ASP A 124 -13.20 8.60 -7.54
C ASP A 124 -12.01 8.22 -8.44
N GLN A 125 -10.84 8.86 -8.25
CA GLN A 125 -9.62 8.51 -8.98
C GLN A 125 -9.24 7.03 -8.81
N GLY A 126 -9.42 6.52 -7.60
CA GLY A 126 -9.08 5.12 -7.28
C GLY A 126 -10.28 4.17 -7.38
N LEU A 127 -11.47 4.61 -6.93
CA LEU A 127 -12.59 3.70 -6.75
C LEU A 127 -13.41 3.45 -8.02
N ILE A 128 -13.42 4.36 -8.99
CA ILE A 128 -14.07 4.08 -10.28
C ILE A 128 -13.41 2.88 -10.96
N PRO A 129 -12.10 2.89 -11.25
CA PRO A 129 -11.44 1.74 -11.88
C PRO A 129 -11.44 0.49 -10.99
N PHE A 130 -11.32 0.64 -9.67
CA PHE A 130 -11.45 -0.50 -8.75
C PHE A 130 -12.80 -1.19 -8.88
N LYS A 131 -13.91 -0.44 -8.84
CA LYS A 131 -15.25 -1.00 -8.96
C LYS A 131 -15.53 -1.59 -10.33
N LEU A 132 -15.01 -1.01 -11.40
CA LEU A 132 -15.12 -1.60 -12.75
C LEU A 132 -14.46 -2.97 -12.83
N ALA A 133 -13.30 -3.13 -12.19
CA ALA A 133 -12.54 -4.39 -12.23
C ALA A 133 -13.01 -5.43 -11.19
N SER A 134 -13.68 -5.02 -10.09
CA SER A 134 -13.85 -5.88 -8.91
C SER A 134 -15.18 -5.66 -8.15
N PHE A 135 -16.25 -5.22 -8.83
CA PHE A 135 -17.49 -4.77 -8.18
C PHE A 135 -18.08 -5.80 -7.22
N GLU A 136 -18.17 -7.07 -7.63
CA GLU A 136 -18.84 -8.13 -6.86
C GLU A 136 -17.97 -8.71 -5.73
N ARG A 137 -16.65 -8.58 -5.82
CA ARG A 137 -15.69 -9.22 -4.91
C ARG A 137 -14.82 -8.25 -4.12
N GLY A 138 -15.06 -6.98 -4.30
CA GLY A 138 -14.31 -5.95 -3.59
C GLY A 138 -14.61 -5.96 -2.09
N VAL A 139 -13.57 -5.75 -1.28
CA VAL A 139 -13.66 -5.63 0.18
C VAL A 139 -13.10 -4.28 0.59
N ASN A 140 -13.79 -3.57 1.47
CA ASN A 140 -13.27 -2.41 2.15
C ASN A 140 -12.56 -2.87 3.43
N TYR A 141 -11.25 -2.74 3.46
CA TYR A 141 -10.40 -3.04 4.60
C TYR A 141 -9.85 -1.74 5.20
N THR A 142 -9.86 -1.60 6.53
CA THR A 142 -9.26 -0.46 7.21
C THR A 142 -7.87 -0.83 7.73
N ALA A 143 -6.83 -0.43 6.99
CA ALA A 143 -5.44 -0.64 7.36
C ALA A 143 -4.98 0.33 8.47
N GLY A 144 -4.05 -0.10 9.33
CA GLY A 144 -3.49 0.71 10.42
C GLY A 144 -4.25 0.60 11.74
N LEU A 145 -5.31 -0.22 11.83
CA LEU A 145 -6.00 -0.48 13.07
C LEU A 145 -5.38 -1.66 13.84
N PRO A 146 -5.39 -1.64 15.19
CA PRO A 146 -4.89 -2.75 15.99
C PRO A 146 -5.77 -4.00 15.91
N PHE A 147 -6.97 -3.89 15.38
CA PHE A 147 -7.91 -4.99 15.10
C PHE A 147 -8.27 -5.04 13.62
N VAL A 148 -8.73 -6.20 13.16
CA VAL A 148 -9.13 -6.38 11.76
C VAL A 148 -10.54 -5.84 11.56
N ARG A 149 -10.71 -4.93 10.58
CA ARG A 149 -12.00 -4.40 10.15
C ARG A 149 -12.13 -4.51 8.64
N THR A 150 -13.02 -5.38 8.21
CA THR A 150 -13.42 -5.55 6.81
C THR A 150 -14.91 -5.28 6.65
N SER A 151 -15.32 -4.88 5.47
CA SER A 151 -16.73 -4.76 5.09
C SER A 151 -16.90 -4.96 3.59
N PRO A 152 -18.11 -5.32 3.12
CA PRO A 152 -18.42 -5.31 1.70
C PRO A 152 -18.10 -3.95 1.05
N ALA A 153 -17.74 -3.97 -0.23
CA ALA A 153 -17.41 -2.76 -1.00
C ALA A 153 -18.64 -2.04 -1.58
N HIS A 154 -19.79 -2.70 -1.56
CA HIS A 154 -21.06 -2.12 -2.05
C HIS A 154 -21.71 -1.20 -1.01
N GLY A 155 -22.66 -0.37 -1.46
CA GLY A 155 -23.52 0.46 -0.61
C GLY A 155 -24.54 -0.37 0.18
N THR A 156 -25.46 0.34 0.81
CA THR A 156 -26.51 -0.29 1.65
C THR A 156 -27.53 -1.11 0.91
N ALA A 157 -27.69 -0.88 -0.41
CA ALA A 157 -28.61 -1.61 -1.29
C ALA A 157 -30.04 -1.77 -0.72
N TYR A 158 -30.58 -0.71 -0.11
CA TYR A 158 -31.90 -0.70 0.50
C TYR A 158 -33.02 -1.14 -0.48
N GLU A 159 -32.82 -0.88 -1.78
CA GLU A 159 -33.73 -1.28 -2.84
C GLU A 159 -33.87 -2.80 -2.98
N LEU A 160 -32.92 -3.58 -2.49
CA LEU A 160 -32.95 -5.04 -2.50
C LEU A 160 -33.49 -5.65 -1.20
N ALA A 161 -33.81 -4.80 -0.19
CA ALA A 161 -34.26 -5.29 1.10
C ALA A 161 -35.61 -6.03 0.98
N GLY A 162 -35.65 -7.29 1.42
CA GLY A 162 -36.84 -8.15 1.33
C GLY A 162 -37.06 -8.82 -0.02
N GLU A 163 -36.23 -8.56 -1.05
CA GLU A 163 -36.37 -9.12 -2.40
C GLU A 163 -35.69 -10.50 -2.58
N ASP A 164 -34.88 -10.92 -1.61
CA ASP A 164 -34.05 -12.15 -1.66
C ASP A 164 -33.12 -12.22 -2.89
N LYS A 165 -32.69 -11.06 -3.38
CA LYS A 165 -31.84 -10.91 -4.58
C LYS A 165 -30.40 -10.49 -4.27
N ALA A 166 -30.10 -10.13 -3.02
CA ALA A 166 -28.79 -9.65 -2.62
C ALA A 166 -27.74 -10.77 -2.70
N SER A 167 -26.63 -10.53 -3.42
CA SER A 167 -25.52 -11.48 -3.45
C SER A 167 -24.78 -11.50 -2.11
N PRO A 168 -24.53 -12.69 -1.52
CA PRO A 168 -23.73 -12.80 -0.31
C PRO A 168 -22.21 -12.72 -0.56
N ASP A 169 -21.77 -12.64 -1.81
CA ASP A 169 -20.37 -12.85 -2.19
C ASP A 169 -19.44 -11.80 -1.61
N SER A 170 -19.80 -10.52 -1.66
CA SER A 170 -18.98 -9.45 -1.10
C SER A 170 -18.83 -9.58 0.43
N PHE A 171 -19.89 -9.98 1.13
CA PHE A 171 -19.83 -10.26 2.58
C PHE A 171 -18.94 -11.48 2.88
N ARG A 172 -19.05 -12.53 2.10
CA ARG A 172 -18.24 -13.75 2.20
C ARG A 172 -16.77 -13.43 1.98
N GLN A 173 -16.43 -12.62 0.97
CA GLN A 173 -15.07 -12.16 0.71
C GLN A 173 -14.52 -11.32 1.88
N ALA A 174 -15.34 -10.43 2.45
CA ALA A 174 -14.94 -9.65 3.62
C ALA A 174 -14.61 -10.53 4.83
N LEU A 175 -15.39 -11.60 5.06
CA LEU A 175 -15.15 -12.57 6.13
C LEU A 175 -13.83 -13.35 5.90
N TYR A 176 -13.63 -13.86 4.69
CA TYR A 176 -12.41 -14.60 4.36
C TYR A 176 -11.16 -13.72 4.46
N LEU A 177 -11.22 -12.51 3.93
CA LEU A 177 -10.12 -11.56 4.07
C LEU A 177 -9.79 -11.27 5.54
N ALA A 178 -10.80 -11.13 6.41
CA ALA A 178 -10.57 -10.93 7.84
C ALA A 178 -9.82 -12.11 8.49
N LEU A 179 -10.17 -13.34 8.12
CA LEU A 179 -9.50 -14.56 8.61
C LEU A 179 -8.05 -14.63 8.12
N ASP A 180 -7.81 -14.33 6.86
CA ASP A 180 -6.47 -14.35 6.27
C ASP A 180 -5.56 -13.30 6.90
N ILE A 181 -6.05 -12.06 7.07
CA ILE A 181 -5.33 -11.00 7.76
C ILE A 181 -5.00 -11.41 9.21
N HIS A 182 -5.96 -12.00 9.94
CA HIS A 182 -5.71 -12.46 11.30
C HIS A 182 -4.58 -13.51 11.36
N LYS A 183 -4.59 -14.49 10.44
CA LYS A 183 -3.52 -15.51 10.35
C LYS A 183 -2.17 -14.88 10.01
N ASN A 184 -2.14 -13.99 9.01
CA ASN A 184 -0.91 -13.33 8.57
C ASN A 184 -0.30 -12.48 9.69
N ARG A 185 -1.11 -11.73 10.46
CA ARG A 185 -0.64 -10.97 11.62
C ARG A 185 0.04 -11.86 12.66
N LYS A 186 -0.56 -13.01 12.99
CA LYS A 186 0.04 -13.97 13.93
C LYS A 186 1.40 -14.48 13.43
N ILE A 187 1.47 -14.89 12.15
CA ILE A 187 2.72 -15.33 11.53
C ILE A 187 3.76 -14.21 11.56
N TYR A 188 3.36 -12.99 11.18
CA TYR A 188 4.25 -11.83 11.19
C TYR A 188 4.79 -11.52 12.58
N GLU A 189 3.95 -11.57 13.62
CA GLU A 189 4.37 -11.41 15.00
C GLU A 189 5.38 -12.49 15.41
N GLU A 190 5.15 -13.76 15.05
CA GLU A 190 6.05 -14.87 15.38
C GLU A 190 7.44 -14.72 14.74
N ILE A 191 7.48 -14.43 13.43
CA ILE A 191 8.76 -14.29 12.70
C ILE A 191 9.51 -13.01 13.09
N SER A 192 8.80 -11.99 13.62
CA SER A 192 9.39 -10.71 14.03
C SER A 192 9.89 -10.67 15.47
N LYS A 193 9.66 -11.72 16.28
CA LYS A 193 10.07 -11.75 17.71
C LYS A 193 11.59 -11.68 17.90
N ASN A 194 12.36 -12.33 17.00
CA ASN A 194 13.83 -12.40 17.08
C ASN A 194 14.44 -12.06 15.71
N PRO A 195 14.40 -10.80 15.27
CA PRO A 195 14.97 -10.43 13.98
C PRO A 195 16.49 -10.58 14.01
N LEU A 196 17.07 -11.07 12.92
CA LEU A 196 18.52 -11.09 12.76
C LEU A 196 19.06 -9.66 12.88
N LYS A 197 20.19 -9.50 13.57
CA LYS A 197 20.88 -8.21 13.67
C LYS A 197 21.25 -7.75 12.25
N LYS A 198 20.90 -6.53 11.89
CA LYS A 198 21.42 -5.92 10.67
C LYS A 198 22.90 -5.66 10.86
N PHE A 199 23.73 -6.31 10.04
CA PHE A 199 25.14 -5.91 9.94
C PHE A 199 25.22 -4.68 9.05
N ASP A 200 25.90 -3.65 9.55
CA ASP A 200 26.22 -2.47 8.77
C ASP A 200 27.44 -2.83 7.89
N ILE A 201 27.20 -3.10 6.62
CA ILE A 201 28.25 -3.47 5.65
C ILE A 201 29.26 -2.33 5.43
N ASN A 202 28.94 -1.11 5.91
CA ASN A 202 29.79 0.07 5.83
C ASN A 202 30.58 0.36 7.12
N SER A 203 30.53 -0.48 8.14
CA SER A 203 31.50 -0.37 9.23
C SER A 203 32.84 -0.90 8.72
N ASN A 204 33.80 -0.01 8.48
CA ASN A 204 35.21 -0.34 8.32
C ASN A 204 35.71 -1.10 9.58
N GLN A 205 35.48 -2.40 9.64
CA GLN A 205 36.32 -3.28 10.40
C GLN A 205 37.42 -3.72 9.46
N GLU A 206 38.63 -3.25 9.74
CA GLU A 206 39.85 -3.75 9.17
C GLU A 206 39.79 -5.29 9.18
N ASP A 207 39.90 -5.90 8.00
CA ASP A 207 40.06 -7.32 7.85
C ASP A 207 41.30 -7.72 8.68
N GLU A 208 41.10 -8.35 9.82
CA GLU A 208 42.11 -9.17 10.43
C GLU A 208 42.38 -10.30 9.43
N SER A 209 43.46 -10.15 8.67
CA SER A 209 44.00 -11.18 7.82
C SER A 209 44.26 -12.43 8.66
N VAL A 210 43.48 -13.45 8.45
CA VAL A 210 43.77 -14.80 8.97
C VAL A 210 44.98 -15.29 8.22
N ASP A 211 46.16 -15.19 8.83
CA ASP A 211 47.37 -15.87 8.35
C ASP A 211 47.08 -17.37 8.37
N ILE A 212 46.84 -17.91 7.17
CA ILE A 212 46.85 -19.36 6.95
C ILE A 212 48.30 -19.75 6.89
N GLU A 213 48.88 -20.22 8.02
CA GLU A 213 50.17 -20.90 8.02
C GLU A 213 50.07 -22.11 7.08
N ALA A 214 50.85 -22.05 6.00
CA ALA A 214 51.05 -23.19 5.12
C ALA A 214 51.85 -24.23 5.91
N GLU A 215 51.24 -25.33 6.29
CA GLU A 215 51.94 -26.52 6.77
C GLU A 215 52.70 -27.10 5.54
N ASP A 216 54.01 -27.02 5.62
CA ASP A 216 54.96 -27.70 4.73
C ASP A 216 54.85 -29.23 4.96
N ASP A 217 54.14 -29.93 4.11
CA ASP A 217 54.23 -31.37 3.99
C ASP A 217 55.45 -31.76 3.14
N ASN A 218 56.62 -31.77 3.75
CA ASN A 218 57.77 -32.54 3.34
C ASN A 218 57.77 -33.85 4.11
N ASN A 219 57.31 -34.95 3.51
CA ASN A 219 57.93 -36.26 3.73
C ASN A 219 57.36 -37.35 2.81
N TYR A 220 58.31 -37.93 2.02
CA TYR A 220 58.31 -39.19 1.30
C TYR A 220 57.55 -39.26 -0.03
#